data_33e6dfff49f6a5ad1e70631dc47188b0
#
_entry.id   33e6dfff49f6a5ad1e70631dc47188b0
#
_cell.length_a   1.000
_cell.length_b   1.000
_cell.length_c   1.000
_cell.angle_alpha   90.00
_cell.angle_beta   90.00
_cell.angle_gamma   90.00
#
_symmetry.space_group_name_H-M   'P 1'
#
loop_
_entity.id
_entity.type
_entity.pdbx_description
1 polymer ?
#
loop_
_entity_poly.entity_id
_entity_poly.type
_entity_poly.pdbx_seq_one_letter_code
_entity_poly.pdbx_strand_id
1 'polypeptide(L)'
;MNKKLLWIIISLVVIVILLVILKKAGVIGKEEGTMVSMEKVAKRSITETVTASGKIYPEIEVKMSSDVSGEIVELNVQEGDSVKKGQQLAKIYADIYGNQVNQAVAQVQQQEAMVSNYSAQIPGLKATMDAAQAQYDRQKQLLTQKVISQSEFETAETTLRTAQANYNAAIQNVNSNKAAVNSAKANLAIQTENVSRTTITSPLNGVVSLLSVKKGERVVGNSIWQELK
;
A
#
# COMPACT_ATOMS: atom_id res chain seq x y z
N MET A 1 -58.34 85.03 -72.53
CA MET A 1 -57.54 83.88 -72.12
C MET A 1 -56.35 83.70 -73.06
N ASN A 2 -55.12 83.88 -72.53
CA ASN A 2 -53.87 83.94 -73.35
C ASN A 2 -53.65 82.56 -74.03
N LYS A 3 -53.56 82.56 -75.38
CA LYS A 3 -53.29 81.28 -76.12
C LYS A 3 -52.12 80.47 -75.60
N LYS A 4 -51.13 81.11 -74.95
CA LYS A 4 -49.97 80.48 -74.31
C LYS A 4 -50.38 79.62 -73.05
N LEU A 5 -51.35 80.13 -72.27
CA LEU A 5 -51.82 79.45 -71.08
C LEU A 5 -52.65 78.15 -71.42
N LEU A 6 -53.39 78.27 -72.50
CA LEU A 6 -54.17 77.13 -72.98
C LEU A 6 -53.28 75.94 -73.46
N TRP A 7 -52.15 76.26 -74.13
CA TRP A 7 -51.19 75.28 -74.56
C TRP A 7 -50.42 74.61 -73.35
N ILE A 8 -50.21 75.34 -72.31
CA ILE A 8 -49.56 74.84 -71.06
C ILE A 8 -50.52 73.86 -70.34
N ILE A 9 -51.81 74.21 -70.28
CA ILE A 9 -52.83 73.33 -69.69
C ILE A 9 -53.00 72.00 -70.52
N ILE A 10 -53.02 72.09 -71.83
CA ILE A 10 -53.09 70.94 -72.70
C ILE A 10 -51.87 70.07 -72.55
N SER A 11 -50.68 70.62 -72.48
CA SER A 11 -49.43 69.85 -72.23
C SER A 11 -49.44 69.17 -70.90
N LEU A 12 -49.93 69.84 -69.85
CA LEU A 12 -50.01 69.25 -68.50
C LEU A 12 -51.00 68.04 -68.45
N VAL A 13 -52.15 68.20 -69.13
CA VAL A 13 -53.17 67.09 -69.24
C VAL A 13 -52.59 65.91 -69.97
N VAL A 14 -51.84 66.13 -71.05
CA VAL A 14 -51.23 65.06 -71.84
C VAL A 14 -50.16 64.32 -70.96
N ILE A 15 -49.40 65.04 -70.19
CA ILE A 15 -48.42 64.44 -69.29
C ILE A 15 -49.12 63.61 -68.23
N VAL A 16 -50.19 64.08 -67.59
CA VAL A 16 -50.95 63.30 -66.59
C VAL A 16 -51.57 62.03 -67.22
N ILE A 17 -52.13 62.14 -68.40
CA ILE A 17 -52.65 61.02 -69.14
C ILE A 17 -51.58 59.94 -69.47
N LEU A 18 -50.38 60.48 -69.85
CA LEU A 18 -49.22 59.59 -70.12
C LEU A 18 -48.76 58.85 -68.85
N LEU A 19 -48.71 59.51 -67.68
CA LEU A 19 -48.36 58.91 -66.38
C LEU A 19 -49.39 57.90 -65.97
N VAL A 20 -50.68 58.10 -66.19
CA VAL A 20 -51.73 57.12 -65.86
C VAL A 20 -51.61 55.89 -66.75
N ILE A 21 -51.31 56.08 -68.06
CA ILE A 21 -51.08 55.01 -68.98
C ILE A 21 -49.85 54.20 -68.64
N LEU A 22 -48.72 54.87 -68.25
CA LEU A 22 -47.53 54.16 -67.83
C LEU A 22 -47.74 53.37 -66.50
N LYS A 23 -48.55 53.90 -65.58
CA LYS A 23 -48.91 53.18 -64.32
C LYS A 23 -49.79 51.96 -64.64
N LYS A 24 -50.76 52.15 -65.59
CA LYS A 24 -51.66 51.04 -66.02
C LYS A 24 -50.96 49.97 -66.86
N ALA A 25 -49.95 50.37 -67.62
CA ALA A 25 -49.08 49.46 -68.38
C ALA A 25 -48.03 48.72 -67.49
N GLY A 26 -48.02 48.97 -66.19
CA GLY A 26 -47.16 48.23 -65.25
C GLY A 26 -45.65 48.57 -65.32
N VAL A 27 -45.33 49.74 -65.99
CA VAL A 27 -43.93 50.18 -66.10
C VAL A 27 -43.46 50.89 -64.84
N ILE A 28 -44.39 51.50 -64.11
CA ILE A 28 -44.10 52.22 -62.88
C ILE A 28 -44.91 51.57 -61.73
N GLY A 29 -44.20 50.92 -60.79
CA GLY A 29 -44.83 50.33 -59.62
C GLY A 29 -45.02 48.80 -59.66
N LYS A 30 -44.13 48.08 -60.34
CA LYS A 30 -44.03 46.66 -60.09
C LYS A 30 -43.65 46.45 -58.63
N GLU A 31 -44.58 45.96 -57.83
CA GLU A 31 -44.23 45.37 -56.53
C GLU A 31 -43.37 44.15 -56.82
N GLU A 32 -42.11 44.19 -56.42
CA GLU A 32 -41.29 42.99 -56.44
C GLU A 32 -41.85 42.06 -55.37
N GLY A 33 -42.64 41.10 -55.82
CA GLY A 33 -43.08 40.01 -54.97
C GLY A 33 -41.87 39.21 -54.48
N THR A 34 -41.78 39.05 -53.18
CA THR A 34 -40.77 38.18 -52.57
C THR A 34 -40.86 36.80 -53.17
N MET A 35 -39.81 36.34 -53.81
CA MET A 35 -39.72 34.97 -54.29
C MET A 35 -39.72 34.01 -53.11
N VAL A 36 -40.77 33.26 -52.91
CA VAL A 36 -40.85 32.22 -51.90
C VAL A 36 -40.70 30.88 -52.58
N SER A 37 -39.83 30.07 -52.05
CA SER A 37 -39.70 28.66 -52.44
C SER A 37 -40.75 27.83 -51.69
N MET A 38 -41.61 27.18 -52.41
CA MET A 38 -42.59 26.26 -51.83
C MET A 38 -42.06 24.83 -51.97
N GLU A 39 -41.80 24.18 -50.86
CA GLU A 39 -41.47 22.77 -50.81
C GLU A 39 -42.64 21.97 -50.21
N LYS A 40 -42.93 20.82 -50.79
CA LYS A 40 -43.97 19.93 -50.25
C LYS A 40 -43.53 19.44 -48.85
N VAL A 41 -44.42 19.55 -47.88
CA VAL A 41 -44.21 19.00 -46.54
C VAL A 41 -44.05 17.49 -46.66
N ALA A 42 -42.89 17.02 -46.32
CA ALA A 42 -42.56 15.60 -46.22
C ALA A 42 -42.13 15.26 -44.81
N LYS A 43 -42.56 14.07 -44.32
CA LYS A 43 -42.03 13.53 -43.06
C LYS A 43 -40.58 13.08 -43.30
N ARG A 44 -39.62 13.74 -42.61
CA ARG A 44 -38.21 13.34 -42.65
C ARG A 44 -37.83 12.82 -41.27
N SER A 45 -37.09 11.72 -41.25
CA SER A 45 -36.44 11.25 -40.03
C SER A 45 -35.21 12.11 -39.75
N ILE A 46 -35.17 12.76 -38.62
CA ILE A 46 -34.00 13.48 -38.15
C ILE A 46 -33.28 12.56 -37.18
N THR A 47 -32.05 12.19 -37.50
CA THR A 47 -31.17 11.47 -36.58
C THR A 47 -30.25 12.49 -35.96
N GLU A 48 -30.42 12.73 -34.66
CA GLU A 48 -29.48 13.53 -33.88
C GLU A 48 -28.39 12.59 -33.37
N THR A 49 -27.15 12.85 -33.71
CA THR A 49 -25.99 12.10 -33.21
C THR A 49 -25.35 12.91 -32.10
N VAL A 50 -25.48 12.41 -30.88
CA VAL A 50 -24.78 12.97 -29.70
C VAL A 50 -23.51 12.18 -29.50
N THR A 51 -22.35 12.84 -29.62
CA THR A 51 -21.05 12.26 -29.27
C THR A 51 -20.76 12.51 -27.81
N ALA A 52 -20.52 11.45 -27.06
CA ALA A 52 -20.05 11.54 -25.69
C ALA A 52 -18.65 10.93 -25.62
N SER A 53 -17.73 11.61 -24.90
CA SER A 53 -16.43 11.08 -24.58
C SER A 53 -16.41 10.63 -23.11
N GLY A 54 -15.79 9.49 -22.84
CA GLY A 54 -15.63 8.94 -21.50
C GLY A 54 -14.25 8.29 -21.35
N LYS A 55 -13.80 8.14 -20.11
CA LYS A 55 -12.63 7.35 -19.78
C LYS A 55 -13.08 6.08 -19.08
N ILE A 56 -12.47 4.95 -19.47
CA ILE A 56 -12.70 3.65 -18.84
C ILE A 56 -11.61 3.49 -17.80
N TYR A 57 -12.02 3.21 -16.57
CA TYR A 57 -11.11 2.91 -15.47
C TYR A 57 -11.32 1.45 -15.06
N PRO A 58 -10.26 0.74 -14.61
CA PRO A 58 -10.41 -0.57 -14.02
C PRO A 58 -11.18 -0.48 -12.70
N GLU A 59 -11.88 -1.55 -12.33
CA GLU A 59 -12.60 -1.63 -11.06
C GLU A 59 -11.62 -1.65 -9.86
N ILE A 60 -10.48 -2.32 -10.03
CA ILE A 60 -9.44 -2.41 -9.00
C ILE A 60 -8.13 -1.93 -9.62
N GLU A 61 -7.50 -0.98 -8.94
CA GLU A 61 -6.19 -0.46 -9.27
C GLU A 61 -5.35 -0.43 -7.99
N VAL A 62 -4.16 -1.06 -8.02
CA VAL A 62 -3.25 -1.11 -6.89
C VAL A 62 -1.93 -0.45 -7.28
N LYS A 63 -1.58 0.61 -6.56
CA LYS A 63 -0.29 1.28 -6.68
C LYS A 63 0.71 0.60 -5.76
N MET A 64 1.79 0.12 -6.34
CA MET A 64 2.84 -0.55 -5.60
C MET A 64 4.03 0.37 -5.38
N SER A 65 4.54 0.34 -4.17
CA SER A 65 5.75 1.05 -3.77
C SER A 65 6.72 0.08 -3.11
N SER A 66 8.00 0.43 -3.10
CA SER A 66 8.98 -0.28 -2.30
C SER A 66 8.91 0.20 -0.85
N ASP A 67 8.85 -0.72 0.10
CA ASP A 67 8.95 -0.39 1.54
C ASP A 67 10.41 -0.15 1.97
N VAL A 68 11.36 -0.63 1.19
CA VAL A 68 12.80 -0.56 1.47
C VAL A 68 13.53 0.20 0.38
N SER A 69 14.63 0.86 0.77
CA SER A 69 15.48 1.60 -0.17
C SER A 69 16.61 0.71 -0.67
N GLY A 70 16.93 0.81 -1.95
CA GLY A 70 18.02 0.06 -2.55
C GLY A 70 18.02 0.14 -4.07
N GLU A 71 18.96 -0.55 -4.71
CA GLU A 71 19.06 -0.67 -6.17
C GLU A 71 18.26 -1.88 -6.66
N ILE A 72 17.54 -1.74 -7.77
CA ILE A 72 16.80 -2.84 -8.40
C ILE A 72 17.78 -3.72 -9.15
N VAL A 73 18.04 -4.93 -8.64
CA VAL A 73 18.95 -5.89 -9.27
C VAL A 73 18.26 -6.82 -10.27
N GLU A 74 16.98 -7.12 -10.02
CA GLU A 74 16.17 -7.93 -10.91
C GLU A 74 14.82 -7.22 -11.13
N LEU A 75 14.40 -7.19 -12.40
CA LEU A 75 13.09 -6.70 -12.82
C LEU A 75 12.54 -7.69 -13.83
N ASN A 76 11.48 -8.41 -13.44
CA ASN A 76 10.96 -9.58 -14.17
C ASN A 76 9.67 -9.28 -14.91
N VAL A 77 9.29 -8.00 -15.03
CA VAL A 77 8.05 -7.57 -15.66
C VAL A 77 8.27 -6.32 -16.51
N GLN A 78 7.40 -6.17 -17.51
CA GLN A 78 7.30 -5.00 -18.38
C GLN A 78 5.87 -4.44 -18.35
N GLU A 79 5.70 -3.21 -18.84
CA GLU A 79 4.37 -2.66 -19.04
C GLU A 79 3.56 -3.53 -20.03
N GLY A 80 2.33 -3.84 -19.66
CA GLY A 80 1.45 -4.72 -20.42
C GLY A 80 1.51 -6.20 -20.02
N ASP A 81 2.46 -6.62 -19.18
CA ASP A 81 2.59 -8.01 -18.74
C ASP A 81 1.44 -8.42 -17.81
N SER A 82 0.95 -9.64 -18.02
CA SER A 82 0.01 -10.28 -17.11
C SER A 82 0.74 -10.97 -15.97
N VAL A 83 0.38 -10.66 -14.74
CA VAL A 83 1.00 -11.16 -13.52
C VAL A 83 0.00 -11.90 -12.64
N LYS A 84 0.51 -12.91 -11.91
CA LYS A 84 -0.28 -13.69 -10.96
C LYS A 84 0.02 -13.23 -9.53
N LYS A 85 -0.97 -13.38 -8.65
CA LYS A 85 -0.78 -13.15 -7.21
C LYS A 85 0.40 -13.96 -6.67
N GLY A 86 1.33 -13.28 -5.96
CA GLY A 86 2.56 -13.88 -5.42
C GLY A 86 3.72 -13.98 -6.41
N GLN A 87 3.53 -13.60 -7.68
CA GLN A 87 4.63 -13.57 -8.66
C GLN A 87 5.62 -12.48 -8.29
N GLN A 88 6.92 -12.82 -8.31
CA GLN A 88 8.00 -11.86 -8.10
C GLN A 88 8.09 -10.90 -9.29
N LEU A 89 7.97 -9.61 -9.00
CA LEU A 89 8.01 -8.53 -9.99
C LEU A 89 9.41 -7.92 -10.06
N ALA A 90 9.98 -7.60 -8.90
CA ALA A 90 11.29 -7.02 -8.79
C ALA A 90 12.01 -7.49 -7.53
N LYS A 91 13.34 -7.37 -7.53
CA LYS A 91 14.20 -7.63 -6.38
C LYS A 91 15.16 -6.47 -6.18
N ILE A 92 15.17 -5.98 -4.95
CA ILE A 92 16.06 -4.89 -4.52
C ILE A 92 17.31 -5.49 -3.91
N TYR A 93 18.45 -4.86 -4.16
CA TYR A 93 19.74 -5.25 -3.59
C TYR A 93 19.71 -5.10 -2.05
N ALA A 94 19.97 -6.18 -1.36
CA ALA A 94 19.62 -6.32 0.04
C ALA A 94 20.82 -6.67 0.96
N ASP A 95 22.06 -6.44 0.57
CA ASP A 95 23.23 -6.85 1.37
C ASP A 95 23.22 -6.28 2.78
N ILE A 96 22.79 -5.03 2.94
CA ILE A 96 22.66 -4.40 4.27
C ILE A 96 21.67 -5.19 5.13
N TYR A 97 20.52 -5.54 4.58
CA TYR A 97 19.47 -6.30 5.31
C TYR A 97 19.92 -7.73 5.58
N GLY A 98 20.63 -8.38 4.63
CA GLY A 98 21.24 -9.70 4.82
C GLY A 98 22.25 -9.71 5.97
N ASN A 99 23.11 -8.69 6.05
CA ASN A 99 24.07 -8.53 7.14
C ASN A 99 23.38 -8.31 8.49
N GLN A 100 22.28 -7.54 8.52
CA GLN A 100 21.47 -7.35 9.75
C GLN A 100 20.84 -8.66 10.23
N VAL A 101 20.36 -9.51 9.32
CA VAL A 101 19.87 -10.87 9.67
C VAL A 101 20.99 -11.70 10.26
N ASN A 102 22.19 -11.73 9.63
CA ASN A 102 23.32 -12.48 10.15
C ASN A 102 23.73 -12.02 11.54
N GLN A 103 23.74 -10.71 11.78
CA GLN A 103 24.00 -10.14 13.11
C GLN A 103 22.92 -10.55 14.13
N ALA A 104 21.65 -10.52 13.75
CA ALA A 104 20.56 -10.94 14.64
C ALA A 104 20.61 -12.45 14.94
N VAL A 105 20.98 -13.29 13.95
CA VAL A 105 21.22 -14.74 14.16
C VAL A 105 22.34 -14.96 15.19
N ALA A 106 23.46 -14.27 15.03
CA ALA A 106 24.57 -14.36 15.99
C ALA A 106 24.14 -13.93 17.41
N GLN A 107 23.31 -12.91 17.53
CA GLN A 107 22.75 -12.46 18.82
C GLN A 107 21.85 -13.52 19.45
N VAL A 108 21.00 -14.20 18.66
CA VAL A 108 20.18 -15.33 19.15
C VAL A 108 21.08 -16.46 19.66
N GLN A 109 22.08 -16.86 18.89
CA GLN A 109 23.03 -17.91 19.28
C GLN A 109 23.78 -17.56 20.56
N GLN A 110 24.18 -16.31 20.73
CA GLN A 110 24.81 -15.84 21.97
C GLN A 110 23.88 -16.01 23.18
N GLN A 111 22.62 -15.60 23.07
CA GLN A 111 21.65 -15.73 24.17
C GLN A 111 21.31 -17.22 24.44
N GLU A 112 21.21 -18.05 23.42
CA GLU A 112 20.99 -19.52 23.57
C GLU A 112 22.18 -20.17 24.30
N ALA A 113 23.42 -19.78 23.99
CA ALA A 113 24.60 -20.23 24.69
C ALA A 113 24.58 -19.84 26.19
N MET A 114 24.10 -18.62 26.51
CA MET A 114 23.94 -18.18 27.91
C MET A 114 22.91 -19.04 28.66
N VAL A 115 21.75 -19.32 28.03
CA VAL A 115 20.75 -20.26 28.60
C VAL A 115 21.35 -21.63 28.85
N SER A 116 22.14 -22.17 27.91
CA SER A 116 22.84 -23.43 28.06
C SER A 116 23.79 -23.42 29.25
N ASN A 117 24.60 -22.37 29.39
CA ASN A 117 25.54 -22.22 30.51
C ASN A 117 24.83 -22.17 31.87
N TYR A 118 23.77 -21.38 31.99
CA TYR A 118 23.01 -21.30 33.26
C TYR A 118 22.25 -22.60 33.54
N SER A 119 21.69 -23.26 32.50
CA SER A 119 20.99 -24.53 32.68
C SER A 119 21.90 -25.69 33.10
N ALA A 120 23.18 -25.67 32.66
CA ALA A 120 24.17 -26.66 33.08
C ALA A 120 24.53 -26.59 34.59
N GLN A 121 24.25 -25.47 35.27
CA GLN A 121 24.47 -25.33 36.72
C GLN A 121 23.33 -25.92 37.55
N ILE A 122 22.14 -26.05 36.98
CA ILE A 122 20.91 -26.52 37.66
C ILE A 122 21.10 -27.91 38.30
N PRO A 123 21.65 -28.94 37.61
CA PRO A 123 21.82 -30.24 38.19
C PRO A 123 22.73 -30.25 39.45
N GLY A 124 23.80 -29.45 39.41
CA GLY A 124 24.71 -29.32 40.58
C GLY A 124 24.03 -28.69 41.80
N LEU A 125 23.28 -27.60 41.58
CA LEU A 125 22.52 -26.95 42.65
C LEU A 125 21.40 -27.81 43.19
N LYS A 126 20.75 -28.58 42.29
CA LYS A 126 19.76 -29.56 42.69
C LYS A 126 20.35 -30.65 43.56
N ALA A 127 21.49 -31.24 43.18
CA ALA A 127 22.18 -32.23 43.99
C ALA A 127 22.56 -31.70 45.39
N THR A 128 23.00 -30.43 45.45
CA THR A 128 23.29 -29.75 46.76
C THR A 128 22.03 -29.60 47.61
N MET A 129 20.91 -29.22 47.00
CA MET A 129 19.60 -29.12 47.66
C MET A 129 19.12 -30.49 48.16
N ASP A 130 19.20 -31.52 47.31
CA ASP A 130 18.78 -32.89 47.65
C ASP A 130 19.62 -33.45 48.79
N ALA A 131 20.95 -33.18 48.82
CA ALA A 131 21.83 -33.57 49.92
C ALA A 131 21.47 -32.85 51.25
N ALA A 132 21.17 -31.52 51.15
CA ALA A 132 20.74 -30.74 52.33
C ALA A 132 19.37 -31.22 52.84
N GLN A 133 18.45 -31.59 51.94
CA GLN A 133 17.17 -32.19 52.31
C GLN A 133 17.34 -33.52 53.06
N ALA A 134 18.18 -34.41 52.54
CA ALA A 134 18.46 -35.68 53.18
C ALA A 134 19.12 -35.48 54.57
N GLN A 135 19.98 -34.48 54.75
CA GLN A 135 20.57 -34.14 56.03
C GLN A 135 19.50 -33.58 56.98
N TYR A 136 18.64 -32.67 56.52
CA TYR A 136 17.51 -32.16 57.31
C TYR A 136 16.60 -33.31 57.82
N ASP A 137 16.23 -34.24 56.94
CA ASP A 137 15.35 -35.36 57.28
C ASP A 137 16.02 -36.25 58.35
N ARG A 138 17.32 -36.57 58.24
CA ARG A 138 18.07 -37.29 59.25
C ARG A 138 18.11 -36.55 60.58
N GLN A 139 18.42 -35.26 60.57
CA GLN A 139 18.50 -34.48 61.83
C GLN A 139 17.11 -34.35 62.46
N LYS A 140 16.04 -34.26 61.71
CA LYS A 140 14.67 -34.24 62.21
C LYS A 140 14.32 -35.53 62.98
N GLN A 141 14.77 -36.68 62.46
CA GLN A 141 14.57 -37.99 63.14
C GLN A 141 15.39 -38.06 64.46
N LEU A 142 16.64 -37.60 64.45
CA LEU A 142 17.51 -37.56 65.63
C LEU A 142 16.98 -36.61 66.70
N LEU A 143 16.41 -35.46 66.30
CA LEU A 143 15.77 -34.51 67.22
C LEU A 143 14.55 -35.15 67.91
N THR A 144 13.70 -35.87 67.16
CA THR A 144 12.55 -36.59 67.72
C THR A 144 12.96 -37.66 68.70
N GLN A 145 14.11 -38.28 68.47
CA GLN A 145 14.73 -39.24 69.39
C GLN A 145 15.51 -38.60 70.55
N LYS A 146 15.56 -37.23 70.60
CA LYS A 146 16.28 -36.43 71.61
C LYS A 146 17.82 -36.68 71.64
N VAL A 147 18.37 -37.07 70.47
CA VAL A 147 19.81 -37.38 70.31
C VAL A 147 20.61 -36.13 70.03
N ILE A 148 19.99 -35.12 69.39
CA ILE A 148 20.64 -33.85 69.05
C ILE A 148 19.93 -32.65 69.71
N SER A 149 20.64 -31.52 69.75
CA SER A 149 20.10 -30.26 70.26
C SER A 149 19.21 -29.55 69.22
N GLN A 150 18.32 -28.69 69.71
CA GLN A 150 17.51 -27.80 68.86
C GLN A 150 18.35 -26.95 67.93
N SER A 151 19.49 -26.41 68.43
CA SER A 151 20.40 -25.57 67.65
C SER A 151 21.06 -26.31 66.47
N GLU A 152 21.40 -27.60 66.68
CA GLU A 152 21.94 -28.43 65.57
C GLU A 152 20.90 -28.69 64.48
N PHE A 153 19.64 -28.92 64.85
CA PHE A 153 18.55 -29.04 63.88
C PHE A 153 18.31 -27.75 63.11
N GLU A 154 18.27 -26.57 63.77
CA GLU A 154 18.10 -25.27 63.14
C GLU A 154 19.22 -24.93 62.14
N THR A 155 20.44 -25.44 62.40
CA THR A 155 21.55 -25.35 61.44
C THR A 155 21.27 -26.12 60.15
N ALA A 156 20.75 -27.35 60.28
CA ALA A 156 20.36 -28.17 59.11
C ALA A 156 19.18 -27.57 58.34
N GLU A 157 18.20 -27.02 59.06
CA GLU A 157 17.07 -26.29 58.44
C GLU A 157 17.53 -25.08 57.65
N THR A 158 18.43 -24.28 58.24
CA THR A 158 18.99 -23.07 57.55
C THR A 158 19.80 -23.45 56.33
N THR A 159 20.57 -24.57 56.40
CA THR A 159 21.35 -25.09 55.29
C THR A 159 20.42 -25.52 54.13
N LEU A 160 19.36 -26.23 54.44
CA LEU A 160 18.35 -26.63 53.44
C LEU A 160 17.70 -25.38 52.80
N ARG A 161 17.25 -24.43 53.62
CA ARG A 161 16.61 -23.20 53.13
C ARG A 161 17.53 -22.42 52.18
N THR A 162 18.83 -22.34 52.54
CA THR A 162 19.83 -21.68 51.68
C THR A 162 20.05 -22.41 50.36
N ALA A 163 20.16 -23.77 50.39
CA ALA A 163 20.31 -24.57 49.18
C ALA A 163 19.10 -24.45 48.26
N GLN A 164 17.90 -24.46 48.83
CA GLN A 164 16.63 -24.32 48.09
C GLN A 164 16.52 -22.92 47.48
N ALA A 165 16.91 -21.86 48.20
CA ALA A 165 16.92 -20.51 47.66
C ALA A 165 17.90 -20.37 46.51
N ASN A 166 19.10 -20.94 46.57
CA ASN A 166 20.09 -20.94 45.52
C ASN A 166 19.60 -21.69 44.25
N TYR A 167 18.97 -22.88 44.44
CA TYR A 167 18.38 -23.62 43.34
C TYR A 167 17.26 -22.84 42.67
N ASN A 168 16.35 -22.25 43.44
CA ASN A 168 15.26 -21.43 42.88
C ASN A 168 15.79 -20.18 42.17
N ALA A 169 16.81 -19.51 42.71
CA ALA A 169 17.45 -18.35 42.06
C ALA A 169 18.06 -18.75 40.71
N ALA A 170 18.70 -19.91 40.61
CA ALA A 170 19.26 -20.41 39.35
C ALA A 170 18.17 -20.70 38.30
N ILE A 171 17.04 -21.28 38.73
CA ILE A 171 15.89 -21.47 37.84
C ILE A 171 15.39 -20.12 37.31
N GLN A 172 15.23 -19.13 38.17
CA GLN A 172 14.81 -17.79 37.74
C GLN A 172 15.82 -17.13 36.80
N ASN A 173 17.13 -17.34 37.00
CA ASN A 173 18.15 -16.88 36.06
C ASN A 173 18.00 -17.54 34.67
N VAL A 174 17.74 -18.85 34.61
CA VAL A 174 17.47 -19.54 33.35
C VAL A 174 16.22 -18.97 32.68
N ASN A 175 15.13 -18.73 33.42
CA ASN A 175 13.89 -18.17 32.88
C ASN A 175 14.10 -16.75 32.35
N SER A 176 14.85 -15.91 33.04
CA SER A 176 15.22 -14.57 32.61
C SER A 176 16.02 -14.60 31.31
N ASN A 177 17.02 -15.50 31.19
CA ASN A 177 17.79 -15.65 29.96
C ASN A 177 16.96 -16.24 28.80
N LYS A 178 15.99 -17.11 29.08
CA LYS A 178 15.01 -17.56 28.06
C LYS A 178 14.18 -16.41 27.53
N ALA A 179 13.77 -15.47 28.39
CA ALA A 179 13.08 -14.25 27.94
C ALA A 179 13.98 -13.38 27.03
N ALA A 180 15.28 -13.29 27.35
CA ALA A 180 16.25 -12.60 26.49
C ALA A 180 16.41 -13.29 25.12
N VAL A 181 16.40 -14.63 25.05
CA VAL A 181 16.37 -15.38 23.79
C VAL A 181 15.12 -15.05 22.97
N ASN A 182 13.96 -15.00 23.62
CA ASN A 182 12.71 -14.64 22.92
C ASN A 182 12.76 -13.22 22.34
N SER A 183 13.33 -12.27 23.07
CA SER A 183 13.54 -10.90 22.58
C SER A 183 14.50 -10.86 21.39
N ALA A 184 15.60 -11.62 21.44
CA ALA A 184 16.54 -11.74 20.33
C ALA A 184 15.87 -12.40 19.09
N LYS A 185 15.05 -13.44 19.29
CA LYS A 185 14.26 -14.07 18.21
C LYS A 185 13.24 -13.12 17.59
N ALA A 186 12.59 -12.30 18.40
CA ALA A 186 11.67 -11.26 17.88
C ALA A 186 12.42 -10.25 17.01
N ASN A 187 13.60 -9.81 17.43
CA ASN A 187 14.44 -8.93 16.60
C ASN A 187 14.87 -9.64 15.30
N LEU A 188 15.28 -10.89 15.35
CA LEU A 188 15.61 -11.68 14.15
C LEU A 188 14.40 -11.75 13.19
N ALA A 189 13.20 -11.96 13.71
CA ALA A 189 11.99 -11.98 12.88
C ALA A 189 11.77 -10.64 12.14
N ILE A 190 11.98 -9.50 12.81
CA ILE A 190 11.91 -8.17 12.20
C ILE A 190 12.94 -8.03 11.09
N GLN A 191 14.21 -8.44 11.30
CA GLN A 191 15.23 -8.33 10.26
C GLN A 191 14.97 -9.26 9.08
N THR A 192 14.43 -10.44 9.33
CA THR A 192 14.01 -11.40 8.28
C THR A 192 12.86 -10.84 7.46
N GLU A 193 11.89 -10.18 8.10
CA GLU A 193 10.80 -9.49 7.42
C GLU A 193 11.32 -8.36 6.53
N ASN A 194 12.30 -7.57 7.00
CA ASN A 194 12.93 -6.52 6.19
C ASN A 194 13.61 -7.11 4.93
N VAL A 195 14.24 -8.29 5.03
CA VAL A 195 14.77 -9.00 3.85
C VAL A 195 13.64 -9.45 2.94
N SER A 196 12.54 -9.98 3.46
CA SER A 196 11.40 -10.42 2.62
C SER A 196 10.83 -9.26 1.80
N ARG A 197 10.78 -8.05 2.37
CA ARG A 197 10.32 -6.81 1.72
C ARG A 197 11.24 -6.31 0.60
N THR A 198 12.45 -6.85 0.47
CA THR A 198 13.32 -6.56 -0.68
C THR A 198 12.88 -7.29 -1.95
N THR A 199 12.05 -8.32 -1.82
CA THR A 199 11.44 -9.03 -2.94
C THR A 199 10.00 -8.55 -3.10
N ILE A 200 9.73 -7.86 -4.19
CA ILE A 200 8.42 -7.28 -4.45
C ILE A 200 7.60 -8.25 -5.27
N THR A 201 6.44 -8.61 -4.73
CA THR A 201 5.53 -9.58 -5.33
C THR A 201 4.16 -8.96 -5.61
N SER A 202 3.46 -9.47 -6.63
CA SER A 202 2.11 -9.02 -6.93
C SER A 202 1.09 -9.44 -5.86
N PRO A 203 0.28 -8.52 -5.33
CA PRO A 203 -0.77 -8.83 -4.34
C PRO A 203 -2.02 -9.46 -4.96
N LEU A 204 -2.21 -9.31 -6.28
CA LEU A 204 -3.38 -9.79 -7.02
C LEU A 204 -3.01 -10.27 -8.42
N ASN A 205 -3.96 -10.91 -9.11
CA ASN A 205 -3.83 -11.20 -10.53
C ASN A 205 -4.23 -9.95 -11.31
N GLY A 206 -3.43 -9.55 -12.30
CA GLY A 206 -3.70 -8.33 -13.07
C GLY A 206 -2.72 -8.10 -14.18
N VAL A 207 -2.76 -6.91 -14.76
CA VAL A 207 -1.86 -6.45 -15.82
C VAL A 207 -1.11 -5.22 -15.32
N VAL A 208 0.20 -5.19 -15.55
CA VAL A 208 1.06 -4.03 -15.24
C VAL A 208 0.69 -2.89 -16.19
N SER A 209 0.08 -1.84 -15.68
CA SER A 209 -0.36 -0.71 -16.52
C SER A 209 0.69 0.39 -16.67
N LEU A 210 1.52 0.57 -15.64
CA LEU A 210 2.58 1.56 -15.62
C LEU A 210 3.77 1.01 -14.82
N LEU A 211 4.96 1.16 -15.35
CA LEU A 211 6.21 0.77 -14.71
C LEU A 211 7.20 1.95 -14.75
N SER A 212 7.30 2.69 -13.68
CA SER A 212 8.10 3.92 -13.60
C SER A 212 9.57 3.69 -13.24
N VAL A 213 10.02 2.44 -13.10
CA VAL A 213 11.38 2.10 -12.67
C VAL A 213 12.07 1.16 -13.64
N LYS A 214 13.42 1.18 -13.60
CA LYS A 214 14.27 0.34 -14.44
C LYS A 214 15.24 -0.47 -13.60
N LYS A 215 15.71 -1.60 -14.17
CA LYS A 215 16.80 -2.37 -13.57
C LYS A 215 18.05 -1.49 -13.45
N GLY A 216 18.73 -1.54 -12.31
CA GLY A 216 19.88 -0.70 -11.95
C GLY A 216 19.50 0.66 -11.35
N GLU A 217 18.20 0.99 -11.25
CA GLU A 217 17.74 2.23 -10.64
C GLU A 217 17.66 2.10 -9.12
N ARG A 218 17.99 3.17 -8.42
CA ARG A 218 17.89 3.23 -6.96
C ARG A 218 16.53 3.77 -6.54
N VAL A 219 15.77 2.96 -5.82
CA VAL A 219 14.50 3.35 -5.24
C VAL A 219 14.64 3.74 -3.78
N VAL A 220 13.84 4.68 -3.35
CA VAL A 220 13.73 5.10 -1.95
C VAL A 220 12.44 4.51 -1.40
N GLY A 221 12.48 3.99 -0.18
CA GLY A 221 11.29 3.43 0.47
C GLY A 221 10.12 4.42 0.42
N ASN A 222 8.94 3.89 0.14
CA ASN A 222 7.69 4.64 -0.03
C ASN A 222 7.53 5.44 -1.35
N SER A 223 8.39 5.24 -2.35
CA SER A 223 8.19 5.79 -3.70
C SER A 223 7.31 4.87 -4.54
N ILE A 224 6.24 5.42 -5.13
CA ILE A 224 5.34 4.68 -6.04
C ILE A 224 6.09 4.42 -7.35
N TRP A 225 6.16 3.16 -7.78
CA TRP A 225 6.90 2.77 -8.98
C TRP A 225 6.13 1.85 -9.93
N GLN A 226 4.98 1.35 -9.50
CA GLN A 226 4.15 0.46 -10.33
C GLN A 226 2.67 0.65 -10.05
N GLU A 227 1.87 0.57 -11.11
CA GLU A 227 0.42 0.56 -11.07
C GLU A 227 -0.10 -0.73 -11.71
N LEU A 228 -0.85 -1.53 -10.95
CA LEU A 228 -1.51 -2.76 -11.40
C LEU A 228 -2.99 -2.49 -11.63
N LYS A 229 -3.48 -2.90 -12.78
CA LYS A 229 -4.91 -2.80 -13.18
C LYS A 229 -5.50 -4.17 -13.43
#